data_1741dd53dbb9aa3f2a17140fb2914a5f
#
_entry.id   1741dd53dbb9aa3f2a17140fb2914a5f
#
_cell.length_a   1.000
_cell.length_b   1.000
_cell.length_c   1.000
_cell.angle_alpha   90.00
_cell.angle_beta   90.00
_cell.angle_gamma   90.00
#
_symmetry.space_group_name_H-M   'P 1'
#
loop_
_entity.id
_entity.type
_entity.pdbx_description
1 polymer ?
#
loop_
_entity_poly.entity_id
_entity_poly.type
_entity_poly.pdbx_seq_one_letter_code
_entity_poly.pdbx_strand_id
1 'polypeptide(L)'
;MSKIMKICDGNEAAAYVAYAFSEVAAIYPITPSSPMAEHADAWSANGRKNIFGQPVRLVEMQSEAGAAGAVHGSLGAGALTTTYTASQGLLLMIPNMYKIAAEQLPCVFHVSARTVSTQALNIFGDHSDVMACRQTGFAMLCEGNVQEVMDLAPVAHLAAIEGRVPFVNFFDGFRTSHEIQKVAVWDYDDLKEMCDMDAVAAFRKHALNPERPNMRGSHENGDIFFQHREACNSYYTALPDVVEKYMGKINEKLGTNYQLFNYYGAPDADRVIIAMGSICDVAEEVIDYLNAHGEKVGLIKVRLYRPFKAERLIEAIPATAKKIAVLDRTKEPGAQGEPLYLDVVTSVANAGRDIQVIGGRYGLGSKDTPPASVFAVYNELKKDEMKRQFTIGIVDDVTNLSLPEEAAPSTAAEGTVECKFWGLGGDGTVGANKNSIKIIGDHTDKNVQAYFQYDSKKTGGVTISHLRFGDKQIKSPYYINKADFVACHVPAYITKGFPIVRDVKPGGVFLINCQWDFAELEHHLDAASKRYIANNNIQLYMINAIDLAREIGMGKRTNTILQSAFFTLAKVIPQEDAIRYMKEKATASYLKKGQDV
;
A
#
# COMPACT_ATOMS: atom_id res chain seq x y z
N MET A 1 -10.50 25.42 1.67
CA MET A 1 -11.24 24.79 0.57
C MET A 1 -11.80 23.46 1.04
N SER A 2 -13.02 23.09 0.67
CA SER A 2 -13.55 21.76 0.98
C SER A 2 -12.74 20.73 0.17
N LYS A 3 -12.04 19.80 0.85
CA LYS A 3 -11.30 18.73 0.18
C LYS A 3 -12.28 17.83 -0.57
N ILE A 4 -11.99 17.51 -1.83
CA ILE A 4 -12.76 16.52 -2.59
C ILE A 4 -12.37 15.15 -2.05
N MET A 5 -13.34 14.44 -1.47
CA MET A 5 -13.12 13.09 -0.96
C MET A 5 -13.47 12.05 -2.01
N LYS A 6 -12.65 11.01 -2.14
CA LYS A 6 -12.85 9.89 -3.06
C LYS A 6 -12.53 8.57 -2.37
N ILE A 7 -13.21 7.51 -2.78
CA ILE A 7 -12.90 6.15 -2.35
C ILE A 7 -12.13 5.49 -3.46
N CYS A 8 -10.85 5.21 -3.21
CA CYS A 8 -9.94 4.59 -4.16
C CYS A 8 -8.93 3.69 -3.45
N ASP A 9 -8.17 2.94 -4.23
CA ASP A 9 -7.02 2.18 -3.74
C ASP A 9 -5.69 2.88 -4.08
N GLY A 10 -4.58 2.31 -3.60
CA GLY A 10 -3.25 2.90 -3.81
C GLY A 10 -2.84 2.97 -5.26
N ASN A 11 -3.22 2.01 -6.09
CA ASN A 11 -2.96 2.04 -7.53
C ASN A 11 -3.70 3.20 -8.21
N GLU A 12 -4.99 3.40 -7.88
CA GLU A 12 -5.76 4.51 -8.43
C GLU A 12 -5.19 5.86 -7.96
N ALA A 13 -4.78 5.97 -6.69
CA ALA A 13 -4.15 7.18 -6.15
C ALA A 13 -2.84 7.52 -6.88
N ALA A 14 -1.94 6.55 -7.05
CA ALA A 14 -0.68 6.74 -7.78
C ALA A 14 -0.91 7.12 -9.25
N ALA A 15 -1.80 6.38 -9.93
CA ALA A 15 -2.15 6.67 -11.32
C ALA A 15 -2.75 8.06 -11.50
N TYR A 16 -3.59 8.51 -10.54
CA TYR A 16 -4.21 9.83 -10.56
C TYR A 16 -3.18 10.96 -10.59
N VAL A 17 -2.16 10.84 -9.73
CA VAL A 17 -1.06 11.81 -9.66
C VAL A 17 -0.12 11.69 -10.86
N ALA A 18 0.28 10.47 -11.22
CA ALA A 18 1.15 10.24 -12.36
C ALA A 18 0.57 10.79 -13.65
N TYR A 19 -0.75 10.65 -13.85
CA TYR A 19 -1.47 11.18 -15.00
C TYR A 19 -1.36 12.70 -15.09
N ALA A 20 -1.41 13.39 -13.94
CA ALA A 20 -1.30 14.85 -13.90
C ALA A 20 0.04 15.37 -14.46
N PHE A 21 1.15 14.69 -14.13
CA PHE A 21 2.51 15.14 -14.44
C PHE A 21 3.13 14.50 -15.67
N SER A 22 2.44 13.60 -16.38
CA SER A 22 3.00 12.85 -17.49
C SER A 22 2.36 13.21 -18.81
N GLU A 23 3.15 13.22 -19.89
CA GLU A 23 2.71 13.35 -21.27
C GLU A 23 2.63 11.98 -21.94
N VAL A 24 3.50 11.04 -21.51
CA VAL A 24 3.57 9.67 -22.02
C VAL A 24 3.65 8.70 -20.84
N ALA A 25 2.98 7.56 -20.95
CA ALA A 25 3.16 6.41 -20.08
C ALA A 25 3.51 5.19 -20.95
N ALA A 26 4.73 4.68 -20.81
CA ALA A 26 5.16 3.46 -21.51
C ALA A 26 5.14 2.30 -20.52
N ILE A 27 4.38 1.25 -20.82
CA ILE A 27 4.03 0.20 -19.87
C ILE A 27 4.22 -1.21 -20.44
N TYR A 28 4.32 -2.15 -19.52
CA TYR A 28 4.03 -3.56 -19.73
C TYR A 28 3.31 -4.10 -18.50
N PRO A 29 2.10 -4.68 -18.63
CA PRO A 29 1.28 -5.05 -17.48
C PRO A 29 1.92 -6.11 -16.60
N ILE A 30 1.98 -5.84 -15.30
CA ILE A 30 2.42 -6.80 -14.27
C ILE A 30 1.63 -6.60 -12.98
N THR A 31 1.09 -7.69 -12.41
CA THR A 31 0.43 -7.68 -11.10
C THR A 31 1.46 -7.38 -10.00
N PRO A 32 1.16 -6.48 -9.00
CA PRO A 32 -0.11 -5.82 -8.72
C PRO A 32 -0.25 -4.40 -9.29
N SER A 33 0.67 -3.93 -10.16
CA SER A 33 0.69 -2.55 -10.67
C SER A 33 -0.16 -2.33 -11.93
N SER A 34 -0.65 -3.37 -12.60
CA SER A 34 -1.47 -3.25 -13.82
C SER A 34 -2.66 -2.29 -13.69
N PRO A 35 -3.41 -2.21 -12.57
CA PRO A 35 -4.53 -1.27 -12.45
C PRO A 35 -4.14 0.20 -12.62
N MET A 36 -2.88 0.60 -12.32
CA MET A 36 -2.41 1.98 -12.59
C MET A 36 -2.50 2.31 -14.08
N ALA A 37 -2.03 1.39 -14.93
CA ALA A 37 -2.09 1.54 -16.38
C ALA A 37 -3.52 1.50 -16.91
N GLU A 38 -4.38 0.61 -16.37
CA GLU A 38 -5.79 0.51 -16.74
C GLU A 38 -6.54 1.82 -16.44
N HIS A 39 -6.28 2.45 -15.29
CA HIS A 39 -6.85 3.76 -14.97
C HIS A 39 -6.36 4.85 -15.92
N ALA A 40 -5.05 4.91 -16.18
CA ALA A 40 -4.47 5.91 -17.07
C ALA A 40 -5.02 5.78 -18.50
N ASP A 41 -5.17 4.54 -19.00
CA ASP A 41 -5.74 4.26 -20.32
C ASP A 41 -7.20 4.69 -20.41
N ALA A 42 -8.01 4.31 -19.41
CA ALA A 42 -9.42 4.71 -19.36
C ALA A 42 -9.59 6.23 -19.31
N TRP A 43 -8.77 6.95 -18.55
CA TRP A 43 -8.84 8.41 -18.47
C TRP A 43 -8.38 9.07 -19.79
N SER A 44 -7.35 8.54 -20.43
CA SER A 44 -6.87 9.01 -21.72
C SER A 44 -7.94 8.82 -22.80
N ALA A 45 -8.54 7.63 -22.90
CA ALA A 45 -9.60 7.32 -23.84
C ALA A 45 -10.84 8.22 -23.67
N ASN A 46 -11.10 8.67 -22.43
CA ASN A 46 -12.17 9.63 -22.13
C ASN A 46 -11.75 11.10 -22.27
N GLY A 47 -10.57 11.39 -22.80
CA GLY A 47 -10.11 12.74 -23.09
C GLY A 47 -9.70 13.58 -21.88
N ARG A 48 -9.44 12.95 -20.71
CA ARG A 48 -8.96 13.65 -19.52
C ARG A 48 -7.63 14.34 -19.82
N LYS A 49 -7.49 15.58 -19.39
CA LYS A 49 -6.26 16.36 -19.59
C LYS A 49 -5.36 16.29 -18.34
N ASN A 50 -4.05 16.24 -18.59
CA ASN A 50 -3.01 16.44 -17.59
C ASN A 50 -2.83 17.95 -17.28
N ILE A 51 -1.88 18.31 -16.41
CA ILE A 51 -1.60 19.72 -16.08
C ILE A 51 -1.04 20.54 -17.25
N PHE A 52 -0.58 19.87 -18.31
CA PHE A 52 -0.09 20.51 -19.55
C PHE A 52 -1.19 20.69 -20.60
N GLY A 53 -2.43 20.28 -20.30
CA GLY A 53 -3.61 20.52 -21.14
C GLY A 53 -3.86 19.48 -22.23
N GLN A 54 -3.22 18.30 -22.17
CA GLN A 54 -3.37 17.21 -23.14
C GLN A 54 -3.62 15.86 -22.47
N PRO A 55 -4.28 14.92 -23.14
CA PRO A 55 -4.35 13.54 -22.65
C PRO A 55 -2.98 12.89 -22.63
N VAL A 56 -2.76 11.98 -21.67
CA VAL A 56 -1.53 11.16 -21.60
C VAL A 56 -1.55 10.13 -22.72
N ARG A 57 -0.47 10.03 -23.46
CA ARG A 57 -0.29 8.99 -24.47
C ARG A 57 0.19 7.70 -23.78
N LEU A 58 -0.67 6.70 -23.73
CA LEU A 58 -0.31 5.38 -23.22
C LEU A 58 0.24 4.51 -24.35
N VAL A 59 1.36 3.81 -24.10
CA VAL A 59 1.99 2.88 -25.04
C VAL A 59 2.32 1.58 -24.33
N GLU A 60 1.69 0.48 -24.76
CA GLU A 60 2.01 -0.84 -24.26
C GLU A 60 3.12 -1.47 -25.11
N MET A 61 4.15 -1.98 -24.44
CA MET A 61 5.34 -2.57 -25.06
C MET A 61 5.30 -4.09 -24.95
N GLN A 62 6.34 -4.79 -25.46
CA GLN A 62 6.41 -6.26 -25.44
C GLN A 62 7.03 -6.82 -24.15
N SER A 63 7.71 -5.97 -23.37
CA SER A 63 8.35 -6.31 -22.10
C SER A 63 8.64 -5.06 -21.29
N GLU A 64 8.93 -5.21 -20.02
CA GLU A 64 9.33 -4.10 -19.15
C GLU A 64 10.65 -3.46 -19.60
N ALA A 65 11.59 -4.25 -20.13
CA ALA A 65 12.83 -3.72 -20.70
C ALA A 65 12.52 -2.80 -21.92
N GLY A 66 11.57 -3.21 -22.77
CA GLY A 66 11.07 -2.40 -23.87
C GLY A 66 10.36 -1.14 -23.40
N ALA A 67 9.53 -1.24 -22.34
CA ALA A 67 8.88 -0.10 -21.72
C ALA A 67 9.91 0.91 -21.17
N ALA A 68 10.92 0.45 -20.45
CA ALA A 68 12.00 1.32 -19.95
C ALA A 68 12.80 1.98 -21.08
N GLY A 69 13.04 1.26 -22.18
CA GLY A 69 13.67 1.82 -23.39
C GLY A 69 12.81 2.91 -24.03
N ALA A 70 11.49 2.72 -24.09
CA ALA A 70 10.56 3.72 -24.58
C ALA A 70 10.48 4.94 -23.64
N VAL A 71 10.49 4.74 -22.31
CA VAL A 71 10.61 5.84 -21.32
C VAL A 71 11.88 6.64 -21.58
N HIS A 72 13.03 5.98 -21.69
CA HIS A 72 14.32 6.65 -21.94
C HIS A 72 14.31 7.48 -23.22
N GLY A 73 13.84 6.87 -24.33
CA GLY A 73 13.75 7.57 -25.62
C GLY A 73 12.78 8.75 -25.61
N SER A 74 11.63 8.60 -24.96
CA SER A 74 10.62 9.64 -24.81
C SER A 74 11.13 10.82 -23.97
N LEU A 75 11.81 10.55 -22.85
CA LEU A 75 12.48 11.58 -22.06
C LEU A 75 13.58 12.28 -22.85
N GLY A 76 14.38 11.53 -23.61
CA GLY A 76 15.38 12.08 -24.53
C GLY A 76 14.80 13.01 -25.58
N ALA A 77 13.57 12.77 -26.02
CA ALA A 77 12.81 13.62 -26.93
C ALA A 77 12.12 14.82 -26.23
N GLY A 78 12.22 14.94 -24.92
CA GLY A 78 11.69 16.08 -24.14
C GLY A 78 10.24 15.93 -23.68
N ALA A 79 9.68 14.72 -23.66
CA ALA A 79 8.37 14.44 -23.10
C ALA A 79 8.50 13.87 -21.69
N LEU A 80 7.78 14.44 -20.72
CA LEU A 80 7.70 13.90 -19.36
C LEU A 80 6.99 12.56 -19.38
N THR A 81 7.69 11.52 -18.95
CA THR A 81 7.25 10.14 -19.15
C THR A 81 7.31 9.36 -17.86
N THR A 82 6.30 8.52 -17.63
CA THR A 82 6.19 7.61 -16.47
C THR A 82 6.04 6.16 -16.91
N THR A 83 6.18 5.25 -15.95
CA THR A 83 5.85 3.83 -16.10
C THR A 83 5.31 3.27 -14.79
N TYR A 84 4.60 2.14 -14.88
CA TYR A 84 4.02 1.41 -13.78
C TYR A 84 4.53 -0.03 -13.83
N THR A 85 5.13 -0.51 -12.74
CA THR A 85 5.78 -1.83 -12.75
C THR A 85 5.90 -2.43 -11.36
N ALA A 86 6.44 -3.65 -11.27
CA ALA A 86 6.72 -4.38 -10.04
C ALA A 86 7.67 -5.56 -10.31
N SER A 87 8.28 -6.12 -9.24
CA SER A 87 8.94 -7.44 -9.26
C SER A 87 10.00 -7.57 -10.36
N GLN A 88 9.99 -8.72 -11.07
CA GLN A 88 10.91 -8.97 -12.20
C GLN A 88 10.82 -7.89 -13.27
N GLY A 89 9.64 -7.29 -13.46
CA GLY A 89 9.46 -6.19 -14.40
C GLY A 89 10.35 -5.00 -14.07
N LEU A 90 10.37 -4.59 -12.80
CA LEU A 90 11.28 -3.52 -12.35
C LEU A 90 12.76 -3.91 -12.53
N LEU A 91 13.12 -5.16 -12.24
CA LEU A 91 14.50 -5.63 -12.43
C LEU A 91 14.93 -5.62 -13.90
N LEU A 92 14.04 -5.91 -14.83
CA LEU A 92 14.30 -5.82 -16.28
C LEU A 92 14.53 -4.38 -16.75
N MET A 93 14.07 -3.39 -15.98
CA MET A 93 14.28 -1.97 -16.28
C MET A 93 15.63 -1.44 -15.80
N ILE A 94 16.35 -2.14 -14.92
CA ILE A 94 17.59 -1.67 -14.26
C ILE A 94 18.62 -1.09 -15.23
N PRO A 95 18.97 -1.72 -16.36
CA PRO A 95 19.94 -1.14 -17.29
C PRO A 95 19.55 0.24 -17.80
N ASN A 96 18.26 0.43 -18.11
CA ASN A 96 17.74 1.74 -18.53
C ASN A 96 17.65 2.72 -17.36
N MET A 97 17.37 2.25 -16.15
CA MET A 97 17.37 3.12 -14.95
C MET A 97 18.74 3.76 -14.74
N TYR A 98 19.84 3.00 -14.84
CA TYR A 98 21.20 3.57 -14.79
C TYR A 98 21.42 4.65 -15.84
N LYS A 99 20.91 4.46 -17.07
CA LYS A 99 21.02 5.42 -18.15
C LYS A 99 20.23 6.69 -17.86
N ILE A 100 18.95 6.54 -17.50
CA ILE A 100 18.05 7.65 -17.19
C ILE A 100 18.62 8.51 -16.05
N ALA A 101 19.11 7.87 -14.98
CA ALA A 101 19.69 8.56 -13.84
C ALA A 101 20.99 9.30 -14.19
N ALA A 102 21.90 8.64 -14.93
CA ALA A 102 23.17 9.24 -15.33
C ALA A 102 22.98 10.42 -16.31
N GLU A 103 21.95 10.37 -17.14
CA GLU A 103 21.59 11.46 -18.06
C GLU A 103 20.73 12.55 -17.38
N GLN A 104 20.44 12.40 -16.07
CA GLN A 104 19.68 13.37 -15.27
C GLN A 104 18.30 13.71 -15.89
N LEU A 105 17.59 12.68 -16.34
CA LEU A 105 16.29 12.81 -16.96
C LEU A 105 15.20 12.69 -15.90
N PRO A 106 14.30 13.68 -15.77
CA PRO A 106 13.24 13.66 -14.77
C PRO A 106 12.14 12.68 -15.16
N CYS A 107 11.92 11.67 -14.34
CA CYS A 107 10.76 10.78 -14.45
C CYS A 107 10.43 10.13 -13.12
N VAL A 108 9.26 9.53 -13.03
CA VAL A 108 8.85 8.75 -11.88
C VAL A 108 8.39 7.36 -12.35
N PHE A 109 8.97 6.33 -11.75
CA PHE A 109 8.51 4.96 -11.85
C PHE A 109 7.62 4.67 -10.64
N HIS A 110 6.35 4.40 -10.85
CA HIS A 110 5.43 4.02 -9.78
C HIS A 110 5.44 2.50 -9.61
N VAL A 111 5.73 2.05 -8.41
CA VAL A 111 5.96 0.64 -8.11
C VAL A 111 5.07 0.18 -6.97
N SER A 112 4.14 -0.74 -7.27
CA SER A 112 3.46 -1.53 -6.25
C SER A 112 4.39 -2.68 -5.86
N ALA A 113 5.22 -2.46 -4.83
CA ALA A 113 6.36 -3.30 -4.50
C ALA A 113 5.97 -4.76 -4.28
N ARG A 114 6.65 -5.68 -4.96
CA ARG A 114 6.33 -7.11 -5.01
C ARG A 114 7.58 -7.96 -4.90
N THR A 115 7.42 -9.16 -4.30
CA THR A 115 8.47 -10.19 -4.28
C THR A 115 9.10 -10.42 -5.64
N VAL A 116 10.39 -10.68 -5.64
CA VAL A 116 11.10 -11.26 -6.79
C VAL A 116 11.03 -12.78 -6.68
N SER A 117 10.84 -13.48 -7.80
CA SER A 117 10.82 -14.94 -7.82
C SER A 117 12.16 -15.52 -7.35
N THR A 118 12.13 -16.39 -6.35
CA THR A 118 13.29 -17.06 -5.77
C THR A 118 13.09 -18.57 -5.80
N GLN A 119 12.93 -19.23 -4.64
CA GLN A 119 12.63 -20.67 -4.56
C GLN A 119 11.25 -21.02 -5.12
N ALA A 120 10.35 -20.05 -5.18
CA ALA A 120 9.02 -20.17 -5.79
C ALA A 120 8.58 -18.82 -6.36
N LEU A 121 7.65 -18.86 -7.30
CA LEU A 121 6.91 -17.67 -7.71
C LEU A 121 5.95 -17.27 -6.60
N ASN A 122 6.04 -16.02 -6.17
CA ASN A 122 5.07 -15.37 -5.29
C ASN A 122 4.68 -14.04 -5.91
N ILE A 123 3.38 -13.75 -6.00
CA ILE A 123 2.88 -12.51 -6.61
C ILE A 123 2.60 -11.40 -5.59
N PHE A 124 2.73 -11.71 -4.30
CA PHE A 124 2.37 -10.79 -3.22
C PHE A 124 3.51 -9.82 -2.87
N GLY A 125 3.19 -8.84 -2.02
CA GLY A 125 4.05 -7.71 -1.76
C GLY A 125 5.22 -7.99 -0.82
N ASP A 126 6.36 -7.42 -1.13
CA ASP A 126 7.47 -7.04 -0.26
C ASP A 126 8.37 -6.03 -0.99
N HIS A 127 9.50 -5.65 -0.41
CA HIS A 127 10.40 -4.64 -0.98
C HIS A 127 11.60 -5.22 -1.74
N SER A 128 11.59 -6.51 -2.08
CA SER A 128 12.74 -7.17 -2.76
C SER A 128 13.09 -6.50 -4.08
N ASP A 129 12.08 -6.11 -4.85
CA ASP A 129 12.24 -5.48 -6.16
C ASP A 129 12.82 -4.06 -6.06
N VAL A 130 12.26 -3.21 -5.22
CA VAL A 130 12.73 -1.82 -5.05
C VAL A 130 14.12 -1.78 -4.41
N MET A 131 14.41 -2.68 -3.47
CA MET A 131 15.74 -2.76 -2.85
C MET A 131 16.82 -3.21 -3.84
N ALA A 132 16.49 -4.04 -4.83
CA ALA A 132 17.39 -4.38 -5.92
C ALA A 132 17.78 -3.17 -6.78
N CYS A 133 16.94 -2.14 -6.83
CA CYS A 133 17.14 -0.92 -7.62
C CYS A 133 17.84 0.22 -6.87
N ARG A 134 18.10 0.09 -5.56
CA ARG A 134 18.61 1.17 -4.68
C ARG A 134 19.91 1.82 -5.10
N GLN A 135 20.70 1.15 -5.96
CA GLN A 135 22.00 1.65 -6.45
C GLN A 135 21.95 2.19 -7.87
N THR A 136 20.78 2.25 -8.51
CA THR A 136 20.65 2.70 -9.91
C THR A 136 20.83 4.21 -10.10
N GLY A 137 20.75 4.98 -9.03
CA GLY A 137 20.73 6.43 -9.07
C GLY A 137 19.30 7.03 -9.08
N PHE A 138 18.27 6.22 -9.09
CA PHE A 138 16.92 6.70 -8.82
C PHE A 138 16.77 7.08 -7.35
N ALA A 139 16.18 8.24 -7.08
CA ALA A 139 15.69 8.55 -5.75
C ALA A 139 14.55 7.60 -5.38
N MET A 140 14.34 7.34 -4.11
CA MET A 140 13.36 6.36 -3.65
C MET A 140 12.48 6.99 -2.57
N LEU A 141 11.19 7.17 -2.89
CA LEU A 141 10.16 7.69 -2.00
C LEU A 141 9.16 6.60 -1.68
N CYS A 142 8.88 6.38 -0.39
CA CYS A 142 8.01 5.33 0.13
C CYS A 142 6.79 5.91 0.82
N GLU A 143 5.61 5.35 0.52
CA GLU A 143 4.34 5.68 1.15
C GLU A 143 3.78 4.50 1.97
N GLY A 144 3.13 4.80 3.09
CA GLY A 144 2.60 3.79 4.01
C GLY A 144 1.14 3.42 3.79
N ASN A 145 0.32 4.31 3.22
CA ASN A 145 -1.11 4.10 3.01
C ASN A 145 -1.62 4.87 1.79
N VAL A 146 -2.91 4.69 1.45
CA VAL A 146 -3.50 5.25 0.23
C VAL A 146 -3.50 6.79 0.24
N GLN A 147 -3.76 7.42 1.40
CA GLN A 147 -3.70 8.89 1.49
C GLN A 147 -2.27 9.40 1.28
N GLU A 148 -1.28 8.72 1.86
CA GLU A 148 0.13 9.08 1.66
C GLU A 148 0.57 8.92 0.20
N VAL A 149 0.07 7.90 -0.52
CA VAL A 149 0.30 7.78 -1.96
C VAL A 149 -0.26 8.99 -2.71
N MET A 150 -1.48 9.41 -2.40
CA MET A 150 -2.10 10.58 -3.01
C MET A 150 -1.32 11.87 -2.69
N ASP A 151 -0.81 12.01 -1.48
CA ASP A 151 -0.17 13.24 -0.99
C ASP A 151 1.32 13.33 -1.39
N LEU A 152 2.05 12.22 -1.43
CA LEU A 152 3.50 12.22 -1.62
C LEU A 152 3.93 11.88 -3.05
N ALA A 153 3.13 11.17 -3.85
CA ALA A 153 3.45 10.97 -5.25
C ALA A 153 3.68 12.29 -6.02
N PRO A 154 2.95 13.41 -5.74
CA PRO A 154 3.29 14.71 -6.32
C PRO A 154 4.69 15.19 -5.97
N VAL A 155 5.18 14.92 -4.74
CA VAL A 155 6.53 15.29 -4.31
C VAL A 155 7.57 14.62 -5.21
N ALA A 156 7.39 13.33 -5.53
CA ALA A 156 8.30 12.60 -6.43
C ALA A 156 8.38 13.26 -7.82
N HIS A 157 7.24 13.62 -8.41
CA HIS A 157 7.21 14.27 -9.73
C HIS A 157 7.82 15.68 -9.70
N LEU A 158 7.41 16.49 -8.73
CA LEU A 158 7.89 17.87 -8.58
C LEU A 158 9.40 17.93 -8.31
N ALA A 159 9.87 17.07 -7.42
CA ALA A 159 11.29 16.98 -7.08
C ALA A 159 12.12 16.38 -8.24
N ALA A 160 11.59 15.44 -9.01
CA ALA A 160 12.26 14.92 -10.19
C ALA A 160 12.46 16.01 -11.24
N ILE A 161 11.43 16.83 -11.50
CA ILE A 161 11.48 17.91 -12.49
C ILE A 161 12.51 18.96 -12.08
N GLU A 162 12.45 19.48 -10.85
CA GLU A 162 13.36 20.51 -10.38
C GLU A 162 14.77 19.97 -10.11
N GLY A 163 14.88 18.84 -9.43
CA GLY A 163 16.14 18.25 -9.01
C GLY A 163 16.88 17.47 -10.10
N ARG A 164 16.24 17.20 -11.24
CA ARG A 164 16.81 16.44 -12.37
C ARG A 164 17.32 15.04 -11.97
N VAL A 165 16.64 14.42 -11.02
CA VAL A 165 16.92 13.05 -10.57
C VAL A 165 15.62 12.25 -10.71
N PRO A 166 15.64 11.09 -11.38
CA PRO A 166 14.45 10.26 -11.49
C PRO A 166 14.09 9.59 -10.16
N PHE A 167 12.82 9.24 -9.98
CA PHE A 167 12.31 8.62 -8.77
C PHE A 167 11.72 7.23 -9.02
N VAL A 168 11.92 6.33 -8.06
CA VAL A 168 11.04 5.22 -7.76
C VAL A 168 10.12 5.69 -6.63
N ASN A 169 8.83 5.87 -6.95
CA ASN A 169 7.78 6.14 -6.00
C ASN A 169 7.08 4.81 -5.70
N PHE A 170 7.18 4.30 -4.48
CA PHE A 170 6.74 2.95 -4.19
C PHE A 170 5.94 2.84 -2.89
N PHE A 171 5.05 1.89 -2.90
CA PHE A 171 4.20 1.51 -1.78
C PHE A 171 3.99 -0.01 -1.80
N ASP A 172 3.51 -0.56 -0.70
CA ASP A 172 3.35 -1.99 -0.54
C ASP A 172 2.36 -2.58 -1.56
N GLY A 173 2.82 -3.49 -2.39
CA GLY A 173 2.01 -4.25 -3.30
C GLY A 173 0.97 -5.09 -2.56
N PHE A 174 -0.23 -5.21 -3.12
CA PHE A 174 -1.43 -5.77 -2.52
C PHE A 174 -1.90 -5.02 -1.28
N ARG A 175 -1.06 -4.81 -0.24
CA ARG A 175 -1.50 -4.20 1.00
C ARG A 175 -1.95 -2.75 0.80
N THR A 176 -1.11 -1.87 0.26
CA THR A 176 -1.48 -0.48 -0.04
C THR A 176 -2.09 -0.36 -1.43
N SER A 177 -1.54 -1.07 -2.42
CA SER A 177 -1.97 -0.95 -3.83
C SER A 177 -3.43 -1.33 -4.07
N HIS A 178 -3.99 -2.27 -3.29
CA HIS A 178 -5.36 -2.77 -3.42
C HIS A 178 -6.22 -2.50 -2.18
N GLU A 179 -5.69 -1.83 -1.17
CA GLU A 179 -6.46 -1.40 -0.03
C GLU A 179 -7.32 -0.20 -0.40
N ILE A 180 -8.62 -0.30 -0.16
CA ILE A 180 -9.57 0.77 -0.43
C ILE A 180 -9.68 1.66 0.80
N GLN A 181 -9.51 2.97 0.61
CA GLN A 181 -9.68 3.99 1.63
C GLN A 181 -10.49 5.18 1.10
N LYS A 182 -11.06 5.97 2.00
CA LYS A 182 -11.64 7.28 1.69
C LYS A 182 -10.56 8.33 1.86
N VAL A 183 -10.14 8.96 0.76
CA VAL A 183 -8.99 9.87 0.72
C VAL A 183 -9.37 11.22 0.14
N ALA A 184 -8.69 12.27 0.58
CA ALA A 184 -8.72 13.57 -0.05
C ALA A 184 -7.90 13.52 -1.34
N VAL A 185 -8.43 14.01 -2.45
CA VAL A 185 -7.75 14.03 -3.75
C VAL A 185 -7.40 15.44 -4.17
N TRP A 186 -6.30 15.56 -4.95
CA TRP A 186 -5.84 16.82 -5.49
C TRP A 186 -6.77 17.37 -6.58
N ASP A 187 -6.92 18.69 -6.61
CA ASP A 187 -7.27 19.38 -7.84
C ASP A 187 -6.01 19.49 -8.74
N TYR A 188 -6.16 19.29 -10.04
CA TYR A 188 -5.02 19.41 -10.97
C TYR A 188 -4.50 20.84 -11.10
N ASP A 189 -5.32 21.85 -10.83
CA ASP A 189 -4.87 23.24 -10.81
C ASP A 189 -3.92 23.50 -9.63
N ASP A 190 -4.15 22.88 -8.46
CA ASP A 190 -3.22 22.94 -7.32
C ASP A 190 -1.88 22.26 -7.65
N LEU A 191 -1.92 21.11 -8.33
CA LEU A 191 -0.69 20.42 -8.76
C LEU A 191 0.09 21.23 -9.79
N LYS A 192 -0.61 21.88 -10.71
CA LYS A 192 -0.01 22.77 -11.70
C LYS A 192 0.64 24.01 -11.08
N GLU A 193 -0.01 24.62 -10.08
CA GLU A 193 0.53 25.75 -9.33
C GLU A 193 1.85 25.43 -8.64
N MET A 194 1.97 24.21 -8.08
CA MET A 194 3.20 23.75 -7.42
C MET A 194 4.33 23.41 -8.39
N CYS A 195 4.02 23.13 -9.67
CA CYS A 195 5.00 22.69 -10.66
C CYS A 195 5.91 23.83 -11.11
N ASP A 196 7.22 23.61 -11.07
CA ASP A 196 8.20 24.53 -11.64
C ASP A 196 8.19 24.43 -13.17
N MET A 197 7.45 25.32 -13.81
CA MET A 197 7.31 25.34 -15.28
C MET A 197 8.58 25.80 -15.98
N ASP A 198 9.47 26.54 -15.30
CA ASP A 198 10.77 26.92 -15.86
C ASP A 198 11.70 25.70 -15.91
N ALA A 199 11.66 24.85 -14.89
CA ALA A 199 12.37 23.57 -14.90
C ALA A 199 11.84 22.63 -16.00
N VAL A 200 10.52 22.59 -16.23
CA VAL A 200 9.93 21.86 -17.37
C VAL A 200 10.43 22.42 -18.71
N ALA A 201 10.46 23.73 -18.87
CA ALA A 201 10.96 24.38 -20.08
C ALA A 201 12.46 24.10 -20.29
N ALA A 202 13.25 24.13 -19.20
CA ALA A 202 14.68 23.78 -19.24
C ALA A 202 14.89 22.32 -19.65
N PHE A 203 14.10 21.38 -19.11
CA PHE A 203 14.13 19.97 -19.51
C PHE A 203 13.86 19.82 -21.02
N ARG A 204 12.78 20.43 -21.52
CA ARG A 204 12.43 20.38 -22.95
C ARG A 204 13.50 21.02 -23.85
N LYS A 205 14.17 22.07 -23.36
CA LYS A 205 15.29 22.71 -24.08
C LYS A 205 16.49 21.79 -24.26
N HIS A 206 16.70 20.84 -23.33
CA HIS A 206 17.76 19.84 -23.39
C HIS A 206 17.37 18.59 -24.19
N ALA A 207 16.19 18.53 -24.78
CA ALA A 207 15.79 17.44 -25.68
C ALA A 207 16.74 17.32 -26.87
N LEU A 208 16.88 16.09 -27.38
CA LEU A 208 17.61 15.80 -28.59
C LEU A 208 16.96 16.56 -29.76
N ASN A 209 17.68 17.51 -30.33
CA ASN A 209 17.20 18.38 -31.41
C ASN A 209 18.33 18.67 -32.38
N PRO A 210 18.15 18.41 -33.70
CA PRO A 210 19.19 18.67 -34.71
C PRO A 210 19.60 20.15 -34.82
N GLU A 211 18.71 21.09 -34.51
CA GLU A 211 19.02 22.52 -34.49
C GLU A 211 19.89 22.93 -33.29
N ARG A 212 19.90 22.15 -32.24
CA ARG A 212 20.71 22.31 -31.02
C ARG A 212 21.26 20.96 -30.60
N PRO A 213 22.27 20.46 -31.34
CA PRO A 213 22.79 19.11 -31.10
C PRO A 213 23.39 19.00 -29.71
N ASN A 214 23.04 17.91 -29.02
CA ASN A 214 23.56 17.55 -27.72
C ASN A 214 23.94 16.07 -27.73
N MET A 215 25.09 15.74 -27.17
CA MET A 215 25.57 14.37 -27.10
C MET A 215 25.21 13.77 -25.72
N ARG A 216 24.59 12.59 -25.74
CA ARG A 216 24.27 11.81 -24.54
C ARG A 216 24.65 10.35 -24.77
N GLY A 217 24.99 9.66 -23.68
CA GLY A 217 25.26 8.24 -23.72
C GLY A 217 26.42 7.87 -24.63
N SER A 218 27.41 8.73 -24.71
CA SER A 218 28.66 8.54 -25.44
C SER A 218 29.46 7.36 -24.88
N HIS A 219 30.58 7.05 -25.53
CA HIS A 219 31.58 6.13 -25.08
C HIS A 219 32.71 6.88 -24.37
N GLU A 220 33.06 6.46 -23.15
CA GLU A 220 34.10 7.07 -22.34
C GLU A 220 35.14 6.02 -21.93
N ASN A 221 36.41 6.43 -21.93
CA ASN A 221 37.53 5.63 -21.46
C ASN A 221 37.76 5.80 -19.94
N GLY A 222 38.60 4.98 -19.36
CA GLY A 222 38.87 4.99 -17.93
C GLY A 222 39.49 6.27 -17.39
N ASP A 223 40.03 7.11 -18.25
CA ASP A 223 40.66 8.41 -17.90
C ASP A 223 39.62 9.49 -17.51
N ILE A 224 38.38 9.39 -17.99
CA ILE A 224 37.32 10.39 -17.71
C ILE A 224 36.07 9.81 -17.05
N PHE A 225 35.77 8.53 -17.21
CA PHE A 225 34.53 7.91 -16.76
C PHE A 225 34.28 8.10 -15.26
N PHE A 226 35.29 7.85 -14.42
CA PHE A 226 35.16 7.97 -12.97
C PHE A 226 34.88 9.42 -12.55
N GLN A 227 35.59 10.37 -13.12
CA GLN A 227 35.35 11.80 -12.84
C GLN A 227 33.95 12.23 -13.24
N HIS A 228 33.42 11.78 -14.37
CA HIS A 228 32.05 12.08 -14.79
C HIS A 228 31.01 11.42 -13.85
N ARG A 229 31.30 10.22 -13.33
CA ARG A 229 30.45 9.60 -12.32
C ARG A 229 30.38 10.43 -11.03
N GLU A 230 31.48 11.05 -10.60
CA GLU A 230 31.52 11.94 -9.43
C GLU A 230 30.82 13.29 -9.69
N ALA A 231 30.77 13.77 -10.93
CA ALA A 231 30.16 15.05 -11.26
C ALA A 231 28.65 15.13 -10.96
N CYS A 232 27.97 13.98 -10.83
CA CYS A 232 26.55 13.95 -10.46
C CYS A 232 26.28 14.16 -8.95
N ASN A 233 27.32 14.12 -8.10
CA ASN A 233 27.16 14.17 -6.63
C ASN A 233 26.42 15.41 -6.16
N SER A 234 26.62 16.58 -6.82
CA SER A 234 25.94 17.83 -6.44
C SER A 234 24.41 17.73 -6.54
N TYR A 235 23.87 16.98 -7.52
CA TYR A 235 22.43 16.77 -7.66
C TYR A 235 21.86 15.92 -6.52
N TYR A 236 22.55 14.85 -6.15
CA TYR A 236 22.12 13.97 -5.05
C TYR A 236 22.27 14.63 -3.68
N THR A 237 23.26 15.51 -3.52
CA THR A 237 23.43 16.29 -2.28
C THR A 237 22.31 17.32 -2.11
N ALA A 238 21.87 17.97 -3.20
CA ALA A 238 20.82 18.98 -3.17
C ALA A 238 19.40 18.39 -3.11
N LEU A 239 19.20 17.17 -3.61
CA LEU A 239 17.87 16.61 -3.79
C LEU A 239 17.04 16.48 -2.50
N PRO A 240 17.58 16.09 -1.33
CA PRO A 240 16.80 16.04 -0.10
C PRO A 240 16.15 17.37 0.27
N ASP A 241 16.87 18.49 0.09
CA ASP A 241 16.33 19.83 0.35
C ASP A 241 15.21 20.21 -0.63
N VAL A 242 15.31 19.76 -1.90
CA VAL A 242 14.24 19.92 -2.90
C VAL A 242 13.00 19.10 -2.50
N VAL A 243 13.20 17.87 -2.01
CA VAL A 243 12.10 17.03 -1.50
C VAL A 243 11.43 17.68 -0.28
N GLU A 244 12.21 18.16 0.69
CA GLU A 244 11.68 18.89 1.87
C GLU A 244 10.91 20.15 1.46
N LYS A 245 11.38 20.91 0.47
CA LYS A 245 10.65 22.05 -0.09
C LYS A 245 9.26 21.67 -0.59
N TYR A 246 9.15 20.58 -1.36
CA TYR A 246 7.86 20.13 -1.89
C TYR A 246 6.99 19.47 -0.84
N MET A 247 7.54 18.72 0.10
CA MET A 247 6.81 18.26 1.28
C MET A 247 6.24 19.46 2.07
N GLY A 248 7.01 20.55 2.23
CA GLY A 248 6.55 21.78 2.85
C GLY A 248 5.35 22.42 2.15
N LYS A 249 5.35 22.49 0.81
CA LYS A 249 4.21 22.98 0.03
C LYS A 249 2.96 22.10 0.19
N ILE A 250 3.14 20.78 0.21
CA ILE A 250 2.06 19.81 0.46
C ILE A 250 1.50 20.02 1.89
N ASN A 251 2.38 20.12 2.89
CA ASN A 251 2.01 20.35 4.29
C ASN A 251 1.17 21.63 4.46
N GLU A 252 1.58 22.71 3.79
CA GLU A 252 0.86 23.99 3.82
C GLU A 252 -0.56 23.86 3.23
N LYS A 253 -0.69 23.21 2.08
CA LYS A 253 -1.99 23.03 1.39
C LYS A 253 -2.92 22.06 2.13
N LEU A 254 -2.38 21.00 2.72
CA LEU A 254 -3.17 19.90 3.31
C LEU A 254 -3.29 19.97 4.84
N GLY A 255 -2.44 20.76 5.53
CA GLY A 255 -2.34 20.78 6.99
C GLY A 255 -1.71 19.50 7.55
N THR A 256 -0.75 18.91 6.82
CA THR A 256 0.01 17.73 7.19
C THR A 256 1.40 18.09 7.73
N ASN A 257 2.20 17.10 8.10
CA ASN A 257 3.57 17.30 8.58
C ASN A 257 4.53 16.25 7.99
N TYR A 258 4.54 16.12 6.67
CA TYR A 258 5.46 15.22 5.98
C TYR A 258 6.90 15.73 6.06
N GLN A 259 7.82 14.81 6.39
CA GLN A 259 9.27 15.04 6.49
C GLN A 259 10.00 13.84 5.85
N LEU A 260 11.30 13.97 5.58
CA LEU A 260 12.10 12.85 5.05
C LEU A 260 12.06 11.64 6.00
N PHE A 261 12.06 11.91 7.31
CA PHE A 261 11.93 10.96 8.41
C PHE A 261 10.94 11.55 9.42
N ASN A 262 9.75 10.94 9.50
CA ASN A 262 8.73 11.38 10.45
C ASN A 262 8.83 10.61 11.76
N TYR A 263 9.02 11.33 12.86
CA TYR A 263 8.92 10.74 14.20
C TYR A 263 7.47 10.69 14.67
N TYR A 264 7.09 9.59 15.33
CA TYR A 264 5.80 9.39 15.99
C TYR A 264 5.99 8.68 17.34
N GLY A 265 5.37 9.16 18.40
CA GLY A 265 5.37 8.54 19.72
C GLY A 265 5.77 9.46 20.85
N ALA A 266 6.25 8.90 21.97
CA ALA A 266 6.65 9.66 23.14
C ALA A 266 7.88 10.53 22.82
N PRO A 267 7.88 11.83 23.19
CA PRO A 267 9.02 12.72 22.88
C PRO A 267 10.31 12.32 23.60
N ASP A 268 10.19 11.56 24.67
CA ASP A 268 11.29 11.01 25.48
C ASP A 268 11.38 9.47 25.37
N ALA A 269 11.06 8.93 24.20
CA ALA A 269 11.15 7.50 23.95
C ALA A 269 12.57 6.96 24.15
N ASP A 270 12.68 5.84 24.85
CA ASP A 270 13.91 5.09 25.06
C ASP A 270 14.12 3.95 24.05
N ARG A 271 13.04 3.53 23.41
CA ARG A 271 12.98 2.45 22.40
C ARG A 271 12.23 2.92 21.17
N VAL A 272 12.85 2.75 20.00
CA VAL A 272 12.32 3.26 18.74
C VAL A 272 12.36 2.17 17.67
N ILE A 273 11.29 2.06 16.88
CA ILE A 273 11.29 1.30 15.64
C ILE A 273 11.60 2.26 14.49
N ILE A 274 12.39 1.82 13.51
CA ILE A 274 12.58 2.52 12.23
C ILE A 274 12.08 1.59 11.12
N ALA A 275 11.16 2.08 10.30
CA ALA A 275 10.54 1.28 9.25
C ALA A 275 10.03 2.16 8.10
N MET A 276 9.64 1.53 6.98
CA MET A 276 8.98 2.17 5.86
C MET A 276 7.79 1.32 5.38
N GLY A 277 6.83 1.96 4.70
CA GLY A 277 5.66 1.31 4.16
C GLY A 277 4.54 1.10 5.18
N SER A 278 3.64 0.18 4.89
CA SER A 278 2.38 0.00 5.62
C SER A 278 2.53 -0.45 7.08
N ILE A 279 3.64 -1.09 7.45
CA ILE A 279 3.94 -1.47 8.85
C ILE A 279 3.92 -0.26 9.80
N CYS A 280 4.19 0.94 9.28
CA CYS A 280 4.23 2.16 10.08
C CYS A 280 2.87 2.46 10.73
N ASP A 281 1.76 2.23 10.02
CA ASP A 281 0.43 2.45 10.57
C ASP A 281 0.10 1.44 11.68
N VAL A 282 0.49 0.17 11.54
CA VAL A 282 0.36 -0.85 12.60
C VAL A 282 1.18 -0.44 13.83
N ALA A 283 2.40 0.06 13.60
CA ALA A 283 3.28 0.48 14.70
C ALA A 283 2.70 1.69 15.45
N GLU A 284 2.04 2.63 14.77
CA GLU A 284 1.37 3.76 15.42
C GLU A 284 0.26 3.29 16.38
N GLU A 285 -0.59 2.34 15.97
CA GLU A 285 -1.62 1.78 16.86
C GLU A 285 -1.00 1.13 18.12
N VAL A 286 0.07 0.38 17.95
CA VAL A 286 0.77 -0.27 19.08
C VAL A 286 1.45 0.76 19.98
N ILE A 287 2.05 1.80 19.43
CA ILE A 287 2.68 2.91 20.18
C ILE A 287 1.64 3.65 21.01
N ASP A 288 0.49 3.98 20.42
CA ASP A 288 -0.59 4.64 21.13
C ASP A 288 -1.05 3.80 22.33
N TYR A 289 -1.20 2.50 22.13
CA TYR A 289 -1.54 1.57 23.22
C TYR A 289 -0.46 1.53 24.31
N LEU A 290 0.80 1.30 23.93
CA LEU A 290 1.91 1.17 24.88
C LEU A 290 2.14 2.46 25.67
N ASN A 291 2.13 3.61 25.01
CA ASN A 291 2.35 4.91 25.66
C ASN A 291 1.18 5.26 26.60
N ALA A 292 -0.07 4.90 26.25
CA ALA A 292 -1.22 5.03 27.14
C ALA A 292 -1.11 4.15 28.39
N HIS A 293 -0.31 3.08 28.35
CA HIS A 293 -0.03 2.18 29.48
C HIS A 293 1.31 2.47 30.18
N GLY A 294 1.88 3.64 29.97
CA GLY A 294 3.06 4.11 30.71
C GLY A 294 4.41 3.73 30.09
N GLU A 295 4.44 3.16 28.90
CA GLU A 295 5.68 2.93 28.13
C GLU A 295 6.14 4.23 27.48
N LYS A 296 7.41 4.27 27.02
CA LYS A 296 7.99 5.39 26.30
C LYS A 296 8.61 4.88 25.00
N VAL A 297 7.78 4.72 23.99
CA VAL A 297 8.16 4.14 22.71
C VAL A 297 7.82 5.05 21.55
N GLY A 298 8.55 4.88 20.44
CA GLY A 298 8.34 5.67 19.24
C GLY A 298 8.69 4.93 17.96
N LEU A 299 8.36 5.58 16.85
CA LEU A 299 8.59 5.13 15.48
C LEU A 299 9.23 6.26 14.68
N ILE A 300 10.16 5.91 13.79
CA ILE A 300 10.57 6.78 12.69
C ILE A 300 10.11 6.14 11.38
N LYS A 301 9.28 6.86 10.65
CA LYS A 301 8.84 6.50 9.31
C LYS A 301 9.83 7.04 8.29
N VAL A 302 10.46 6.16 7.53
CA VAL A 302 11.37 6.53 6.44
C VAL A 302 10.53 6.81 5.19
N ARG A 303 10.58 8.03 4.68
CA ARG A 303 9.87 8.42 3.45
C ARG A 303 10.84 8.54 2.27
N LEU A 304 11.88 9.37 2.37
CA LEU A 304 12.94 9.41 1.39
C LEU A 304 14.04 8.42 1.78
N TYR A 305 14.08 7.29 1.09
CA TYR A 305 15.10 6.26 1.35
C TYR A 305 16.40 6.51 0.56
N ARG A 306 16.30 7.07 -0.65
CA ARG A 306 17.45 7.51 -1.46
C ARG A 306 17.17 8.89 -2.08
N PRO A 307 18.10 9.84 -2.03
CA PRO A 307 19.35 9.82 -1.24
C PRO A 307 19.07 9.71 0.27
N PHE A 308 19.92 8.95 0.99
CA PHE A 308 19.75 8.78 2.43
C PHE A 308 20.39 9.94 3.19
N LYS A 309 19.57 10.80 3.79
CA LYS A 309 20.04 11.98 4.53
C LYS A 309 20.23 11.64 6.00
N ALA A 310 21.44 11.14 6.34
CA ALA A 310 21.76 10.62 7.68
C ALA A 310 21.54 11.67 8.78
N GLU A 311 21.88 12.94 8.53
CA GLU A 311 21.72 14.03 9.50
C GLU A 311 20.23 14.20 9.90
N ARG A 312 19.30 14.14 8.93
CA ARG A 312 17.86 14.22 9.19
C ARG A 312 17.32 13.03 9.97
N LEU A 313 17.86 11.84 9.71
CA LEU A 313 17.53 10.67 10.53
C LEU A 313 17.97 10.87 11.98
N ILE A 314 19.21 11.31 12.20
CA ILE A 314 19.76 11.52 13.55
C ILE A 314 19.00 12.60 14.31
N GLU A 315 18.58 13.67 13.64
CA GLU A 315 17.73 14.72 14.20
C GLU A 315 16.35 14.18 14.62
N ALA A 316 15.79 13.21 13.87
CA ALA A 316 14.49 12.61 14.19
C ALA A 316 14.55 11.62 15.36
N ILE A 317 15.73 11.08 15.70
CA ILE A 317 15.89 10.14 16.82
C ILE A 317 15.83 10.89 18.15
N PRO A 318 14.90 10.57 19.07
CA PRO A 318 14.87 11.19 20.41
C PRO A 318 16.23 11.10 21.12
N ALA A 319 16.58 12.17 21.84
CA ALA A 319 17.85 12.21 22.58
C ALA A 319 17.94 11.09 23.64
N THR A 320 16.81 10.65 24.14
CA THR A 320 16.65 9.60 25.15
C THR A 320 16.72 8.18 24.60
N ALA A 321 16.66 8.00 23.27
CA ALA A 321 16.69 6.70 22.64
C ALA A 321 18.00 5.94 22.94
N LYS A 322 17.88 4.71 23.42
CA LYS A 322 18.96 3.80 23.74
C LYS A 322 18.98 2.56 22.85
N LYS A 323 17.82 2.16 22.36
CA LYS A 323 17.64 0.95 21.59
C LYS A 323 16.76 1.20 20.39
N ILE A 324 17.21 0.72 19.23
CA ILE A 324 16.50 0.85 17.96
C ILE A 324 16.33 -0.53 17.32
N ALA A 325 15.13 -0.84 16.86
CA ALA A 325 14.87 -1.97 15.97
C ALA A 325 14.56 -1.42 14.57
N VAL A 326 15.30 -1.86 13.57
CA VAL A 326 15.03 -1.52 12.18
C VAL A 326 14.30 -2.67 11.52
N LEU A 327 13.15 -2.39 10.90
CA LEU A 327 12.34 -3.38 10.21
C LEU A 327 12.46 -3.23 8.70
N ASP A 328 12.98 -4.27 8.07
CA ASP A 328 13.13 -4.39 6.62
C ASP A 328 12.13 -5.42 6.05
N ARG A 329 11.37 -5.02 5.03
CA ARG A 329 10.44 -5.92 4.32
C ARG A 329 11.13 -6.60 3.13
N THR A 330 12.34 -7.05 3.35
CA THR A 330 13.17 -7.74 2.36
C THR A 330 14.14 -8.69 3.05
N LYS A 331 14.77 -9.56 2.26
CA LYS A 331 15.87 -10.42 2.70
C LYS A 331 17.01 -10.32 1.69
N GLU A 332 18.19 -9.95 2.17
CA GLU A 332 19.43 -9.96 1.38
C GLU A 332 20.32 -11.13 1.85
N PRO A 333 20.28 -12.29 1.14
CA PRO A 333 21.03 -13.46 1.56
C PRO A 333 22.54 -13.19 1.57
N GLY A 334 23.22 -13.52 2.68
CA GLY A 334 24.66 -13.37 2.82
C GLY A 334 25.15 -11.99 3.27
N ALA A 335 24.24 -10.98 3.37
CA ALA A 335 24.59 -9.68 3.92
C ALA A 335 24.69 -9.70 5.45
N GLN A 336 25.39 -8.72 6.03
CA GLN A 336 25.48 -8.53 7.48
C GLN A 336 24.16 -8.01 8.10
N GLY A 337 23.22 -7.60 7.27
CA GLY A 337 21.88 -7.12 7.60
C GLY A 337 21.19 -6.64 6.34
N GLU A 338 19.93 -6.32 6.45
CA GLU A 338 19.10 -5.80 5.36
C GLU A 338 19.43 -4.33 5.09
N PRO A 339 19.04 -3.79 3.93
CA PRO A 339 19.51 -2.48 3.46
C PRO A 339 19.23 -1.31 4.41
N LEU A 340 17.99 -1.18 4.93
CA LEU A 340 17.67 -0.07 5.85
C LEU A 340 18.42 -0.20 7.17
N TYR A 341 18.52 -1.42 7.71
CA TYR A 341 19.31 -1.68 8.92
C TYR A 341 20.77 -1.23 8.77
N LEU A 342 21.41 -1.54 7.64
CA LEU A 342 22.80 -1.16 7.39
C LEU A 342 22.96 0.37 7.30
N ASP A 343 22.03 1.07 6.64
CA ASP A 343 22.05 2.54 6.55
C ASP A 343 21.88 3.19 7.93
N VAL A 344 20.98 2.67 8.76
CA VAL A 344 20.75 3.18 10.13
C VAL A 344 21.95 2.94 11.02
N VAL A 345 22.52 1.72 11.02
CA VAL A 345 23.72 1.40 11.80
C VAL A 345 24.87 2.33 11.43
N THR A 346 25.10 2.53 10.14
CA THR A 346 26.15 3.43 9.64
C THR A 346 25.91 4.87 10.10
N SER A 347 24.67 5.35 10.01
CA SER A 347 24.30 6.72 10.41
C SER A 347 24.49 6.95 11.91
N VAL A 348 24.06 6.00 12.75
CA VAL A 348 24.19 6.07 14.21
C VAL A 348 25.67 6.04 14.62
N ALA A 349 26.47 5.15 14.00
CA ALA A 349 27.90 5.05 14.27
C ALA A 349 28.66 6.31 13.87
N ASN A 350 28.41 6.85 12.68
CA ASN A 350 29.05 8.09 12.21
C ASN A 350 28.68 9.32 13.05
N ALA A 351 27.47 9.34 13.62
CA ALA A 351 27.03 10.40 14.54
C ALA A 351 27.56 10.24 15.97
N GLY A 352 28.26 9.14 16.27
CA GLY A 352 28.79 8.85 17.61
C GLY A 352 27.71 8.66 18.67
N ARG A 353 26.49 8.26 18.28
CA ARG A 353 25.39 8.02 19.22
C ARG A 353 25.55 6.63 19.86
N ASP A 354 25.49 6.58 21.20
CA ASP A 354 25.50 5.34 21.97
C ASP A 354 24.11 4.70 21.99
N ILE A 355 23.75 4.03 20.87
CA ILE A 355 22.46 3.37 20.67
C ILE A 355 22.69 1.95 20.16
N GLN A 356 22.07 0.98 20.81
CA GLN A 356 22.06 -0.40 20.32
C GLN A 356 21.03 -0.54 19.18
N VAL A 357 21.48 -1.01 18.02
CA VAL A 357 20.62 -1.19 16.84
C VAL A 357 20.52 -2.66 16.49
N ILE A 358 19.30 -3.17 16.39
CA ILE A 358 18.99 -4.53 15.93
C ILE A 358 18.15 -4.50 14.66
N GLY A 359 18.21 -5.56 13.85
CA GLY A 359 17.53 -5.65 12.55
C GLY A 359 16.53 -6.78 12.48
N GLY A 360 15.34 -6.49 12.00
CA GLY A 360 14.25 -7.45 11.85
C GLY A 360 13.73 -7.56 10.42
N ARG A 361 13.43 -8.78 9.99
CA ARG A 361 12.76 -9.08 8.72
C ARG A 361 11.30 -9.40 8.96
N TYR A 362 10.43 -8.89 8.10
CA TYR A 362 8.99 -9.09 8.20
C TYR A 362 8.30 -9.09 6.85
N GLY A 363 7.10 -9.60 6.80
CA GLY A 363 6.12 -9.32 5.74
C GLY A 363 6.47 -9.80 4.33
N LEU A 364 7.48 -10.69 4.16
CA LEU A 364 7.83 -11.21 2.84
C LEU A 364 6.63 -11.94 2.24
N GLY A 365 6.37 -11.70 0.95
CA GLY A 365 5.25 -12.31 0.24
C GLY A 365 3.89 -11.98 0.86
N SER A 366 3.71 -10.76 1.37
CA SER A 366 2.51 -10.29 2.08
C SER A 366 2.14 -11.13 3.31
N LYS A 367 3.13 -11.76 3.98
CA LYS A 367 2.85 -12.33 5.29
C LYS A 367 2.29 -11.24 6.19
N ASP A 368 1.12 -11.48 6.78
CA ASP A 368 0.45 -10.50 7.63
C ASP A 368 1.33 -10.10 8.82
N THR A 369 1.27 -8.83 9.20
CA THR A 369 2.05 -8.28 10.31
C THR A 369 1.09 -7.55 11.26
N PRO A 370 0.37 -8.32 12.10
CA PRO A 370 -0.60 -7.77 13.05
C PRO A 370 0.10 -7.06 14.22
N PRO A 371 -0.64 -6.35 15.08
CA PRO A 371 -0.10 -5.71 16.28
C PRO A 371 0.76 -6.62 17.15
N ALA A 372 0.42 -7.91 17.27
CA ALA A 372 1.20 -8.91 18.02
C ALA A 372 2.68 -8.95 17.59
N SER A 373 2.94 -8.85 16.29
CA SER A 373 4.30 -8.82 15.74
C SER A 373 5.06 -7.56 16.19
N VAL A 374 4.40 -6.40 16.22
CA VAL A 374 5.02 -5.13 16.66
C VAL A 374 5.23 -5.12 18.18
N PHE A 375 4.28 -5.65 18.97
CA PHE A 375 4.48 -5.84 20.40
C PHE A 375 5.71 -6.72 20.69
N ALA A 376 5.92 -7.79 19.93
CA ALA A 376 7.09 -8.66 20.08
C ALA A 376 8.40 -7.89 19.86
N VAL A 377 8.45 -6.93 18.91
CA VAL A 377 9.64 -6.09 18.69
C VAL A 377 9.90 -5.18 19.89
N TYR A 378 8.89 -4.49 20.43
CA TYR A 378 9.08 -3.65 21.62
C TYR A 378 9.44 -4.48 22.85
N ASN A 379 8.92 -5.70 22.99
CA ASN A 379 9.30 -6.62 24.05
C ASN A 379 10.75 -7.09 23.92
N GLU A 380 11.23 -7.31 22.68
CA GLU A 380 12.66 -7.61 22.45
C GLU A 380 13.55 -6.44 22.88
N LEU A 381 13.14 -5.21 22.54
CA LEU A 381 13.87 -3.98 22.93
C LEU A 381 13.91 -3.73 24.44
N LYS A 382 13.08 -4.41 25.26
CA LYS A 382 13.16 -4.34 26.75
C LYS A 382 14.33 -5.15 27.32
N LYS A 383 14.79 -6.17 26.60
CA LYS A 383 15.79 -7.11 27.07
C LYS A 383 17.19 -6.47 27.13
N ASP A 384 18.00 -6.85 28.10
CA ASP A 384 19.41 -6.46 28.15
C ASP A 384 20.21 -7.14 27.04
N GLU A 385 19.94 -8.42 26.79
CA GLU A 385 20.50 -9.19 25.69
C GLU A 385 19.43 -9.36 24.57
N MET A 386 19.61 -8.64 23.48
CA MET A 386 18.69 -8.66 22.33
C MET A 386 19.25 -9.54 21.22
N LYS A 387 18.36 -10.16 20.43
CA LYS A 387 18.73 -10.78 19.16
C LYS A 387 19.19 -9.69 18.17
N ARG A 388 20.45 -9.75 17.73
CA ARG A 388 20.99 -8.79 16.75
C ARG A 388 20.20 -8.78 15.44
N GLN A 389 19.77 -9.97 15.00
CA GLN A 389 18.89 -10.17 13.85
C GLN A 389 17.71 -11.03 14.28
N PHE A 390 16.52 -10.71 13.79
CA PHE A 390 15.30 -11.43 14.11
C PHE A 390 14.31 -11.48 12.95
N THR A 391 13.28 -12.30 13.09
CA THR A 391 12.10 -12.33 12.22
C THR A 391 10.83 -12.20 13.05
N ILE A 392 9.78 -11.64 12.47
CA ILE A 392 8.42 -11.59 13.04
C ILE A 392 7.40 -12.09 12.02
N GLY A 393 6.24 -12.51 12.49
CA GLY A 393 5.14 -13.03 11.66
C GLY A 393 5.31 -14.47 11.21
N ILE A 394 6.40 -15.13 11.55
CA ILE A 394 6.71 -16.53 11.23
C ILE A 394 7.35 -17.24 12.43
N VAL A 395 7.40 -18.55 12.35
CA VAL A 395 8.26 -19.39 13.22
C VAL A 395 9.38 -19.95 12.34
N ASP A 396 10.60 -19.45 12.55
CA ASP A 396 11.81 -19.94 11.89
C ASP A 396 12.40 -21.07 12.73
N ASP A 397 12.23 -22.30 12.31
CA ASP A 397 12.72 -23.53 12.94
C ASP A 397 14.10 -23.97 12.42
N VAL A 398 14.71 -23.18 11.53
CA VAL A 398 16.04 -23.46 10.95
C VAL A 398 17.13 -22.69 11.68
N THR A 399 16.97 -21.37 11.77
CA THR A 399 17.97 -20.48 12.41
C THR A 399 17.49 -19.89 13.73
N ASN A 400 16.22 -20.14 14.11
CA ASN A 400 15.60 -19.74 15.38
C ASN A 400 15.67 -18.22 15.64
N LEU A 401 15.54 -17.42 14.58
CA LEU A 401 15.58 -15.96 14.68
C LEU A 401 14.25 -15.34 15.04
N SER A 402 13.14 -16.08 14.97
CA SER A 402 11.82 -15.54 15.25
C SER A 402 11.68 -15.04 16.69
N LEU A 403 11.04 -13.89 16.85
CA LEU A 403 10.60 -13.43 18.16
C LEU A 403 9.32 -14.17 18.57
N PRO A 404 9.14 -14.47 19.86
CA PRO A 404 7.88 -15.01 20.33
C PRO A 404 6.77 -13.95 20.22
N GLU A 405 5.66 -14.33 19.63
CA GLU A 405 4.47 -13.47 19.50
C GLU A 405 3.38 -13.99 20.43
N GLU A 406 2.90 -13.12 21.30
CA GLU A 406 1.80 -13.40 22.22
C GLU A 406 0.50 -12.79 21.72
N ALA A 407 -0.63 -13.25 22.24
CA ALA A 407 -1.92 -12.64 21.92
C ALA A 407 -1.91 -11.15 22.31
N ALA A 408 -2.13 -10.28 21.34
CA ALA A 408 -2.16 -8.85 21.55
C ALA A 408 -3.57 -8.35 21.92
N PRO A 409 -3.68 -7.27 22.72
CA PRO A 409 -4.93 -6.56 22.89
C PRO A 409 -5.38 -5.93 21.55
N SER A 410 -6.66 -5.55 21.46
CA SER A 410 -7.14 -4.77 20.32
C SER A 410 -6.52 -3.38 20.35
N THR A 411 -5.90 -2.98 19.25
CA THR A 411 -5.30 -1.65 19.07
C THR A 411 -6.08 -0.79 18.09
N ALA A 412 -7.09 -1.36 17.40
CA ALA A 412 -7.95 -0.62 16.49
C ALA A 412 -8.66 0.53 17.22
N ALA A 413 -8.83 1.66 16.53
CA ALA A 413 -9.47 2.84 17.10
C ALA A 413 -10.88 2.50 17.64
N GLU A 414 -11.20 3.02 18.82
CA GLU A 414 -12.49 2.81 19.47
C GLU A 414 -13.65 3.23 18.55
N GLY A 415 -14.70 2.41 18.46
CA GLY A 415 -15.85 2.62 17.58
C GLY A 415 -15.64 2.14 16.15
N THR A 416 -14.49 1.52 15.83
CA THR A 416 -14.29 0.86 14.56
C THR A 416 -15.11 -0.43 14.50
N VAL A 417 -15.97 -0.53 13.50
CA VAL A 417 -16.72 -1.75 13.18
C VAL A 417 -15.91 -2.59 12.20
N GLU A 418 -15.73 -3.86 12.51
CA GLU A 418 -14.95 -4.81 11.73
C GLU A 418 -15.84 -5.91 11.16
N CYS A 419 -15.79 -6.12 9.85
CA CYS A 419 -16.60 -7.11 9.15
C CYS A 419 -15.74 -8.03 8.30
N LYS A 420 -16.07 -9.33 8.28
CA LYS A 420 -15.31 -10.36 7.56
C LYS A 420 -16.25 -11.23 6.73
N PHE A 421 -15.92 -11.42 5.45
CA PHE A 421 -16.78 -12.18 4.53
C PHE A 421 -15.97 -13.27 3.85
N TRP A 422 -16.42 -14.50 4.00
CA TRP A 422 -15.84 -15.68 3.37
C TRP A 422 -16.60 -16.03 2.10
N GLY A 423 -15.95 -15.93 0.96
CA GLY A 423 -16.51 -16.18 -0.36
C GLY A 423 -15.63 -17.09 -1.22
N LEU A 424 -16.09 -17.34 -2.44
CA LEU A 424 -15.39 -18.14 -3.44
C LEU A 424 -14.96 -17.25 -4.61
N GLY A 425 -13.76 -17.44 -5.12
CA GLY A 425 -13.27 -16.71 -6.28
C GLY A 425 -14.23 -16.84 -7.48
N GLY A 426 -14.77 -15.70 -7.92
CA GLY A 426 -15.76 -15.63 -9.01
C GLY A 426 -17.24 -15.64 -8.59
N ASP A 427 -17.56 -15.75 -7.30
CA ASP A 427 -18.96 -15.73 -6.80
C ASP A 427 -19.59 -14.33 -6.69
N GLY A 428 -18.79 -13.27 -6.89
CA GLY A 428 -19.22 -11.88 -6.80
C GLY A 428 -19.15 -11.27 -5.40
N THR A 429 -18.72 -12.01 -4.37
CA THR A 429 -18.56 -11.52 -2.98
C THR A 429 -17.65 -10.31 -2.90
N VAL A 430 -16.48 -10.37 -3.53
CA VAL A 430 -15.52 -9.25 -3.53
C VAL A 430 -16.11 -8.00 -4.17
N GLY A 431 -16.81 -8.14 -5.30
CA GLY A 431 -17.48 -7.02 -5.98
C GLY A 431 -18.56 -6.38 -5.13
N ALA A 432 -19.40 -7.20 -4.47
CA ALA A 432 -20.43 -6.70 -3.56
C ALA A 432 -19.82 -5.95 -2.36
N ASN A 433 -18.75 -6.46 -1.77
CA ASN A 433 -18.06 -5.83 -0.64
C ASN A 433 -17.34 -4.54 -1.04
N LYS A 434 -16.75 -4.46 -2.26
CA LYS A 434 -16.27 -3.19 -2.83
C LYS A 434 -17.40 -2.17 -2.97
N ASN A 435 -18.58 -2.58 -3.42
CA ASN A 435 -19.74 -1.70 -3.49
C ASN A 435 -20.22 -1.29 -2.10
N SER A 436 -20.27 -2.21 -1.14
CA SER A 436 -20.69 -1.91 0.23
C SER A 436 -19.80 -0.85 0.88
N ILE A 437 -18.48 -0.99 0.80
CA ILE A 437 -17.56 -0.02 1.38
C ILE A 437 -17.63 1.34 0.67
N LYS A 438 -17.87 1.36 -0.64
CA LYS A 438 -18.10 2.60 -1.40
C LYS A 438 -19.42 3.28 -1.00
N ILE A 439 -20.50 2.52 -0.80
CA ILE A 439 -21.76 3.07 -0.32
C ILE A 439 -21.57 3.71 1.05
N ILE A 440 -20.92 3.02 2.00
CA ILE A 440 -20.67 3.55 3.34
C ILE A 440 -19.84 4.83 3.27
N GLY A 441 -18.76 4.83 2.54
CA GLY A 441 -17.84 5.97 2.46
C GLY A 441 -18.40 7.17 1.67
N ASP A 442 -19.16 6.94 0.58
CA ASP A 442 -19.73 8.01 -0.25
C ASP A 442 -20.90 8.71 0.46
N HIS A 443 -21.64 7.99 1.33
CA HIS A 443 -22.91 8.48 1.90
C HIS A 443 -22.86 8.67 3.43
N THR A 444 -21.69 8.55 4.04
CA THR A 444 -21.49 8.85 5.47
C THR A 444 -20.19 9.61 5.67
N ASP A 445 -20.02 10.23 6.85
CA ASP A 445 -18.76 10.87 7.25
C ASP A 445 -17.72 9.88 7.77
N LYS A 446 -18.03 8.56 7.77
CA LYS A 446 -17.13 7.54 8.29
C LYS A 446 -15.86 7.39 7.44
N ASN A 447 -14.77 7.14 8.14
CA ASN A 447 -13.57 6.58 7.52
C ASN A 447 -13.87 5.12 7.15
N VAL A 448 -13.34 4.68 6.02
CA VAL A 448 -13.55 3.32 5.50
C VAL A 448 -12.23 2.71 5.06
N GLN A 449 -12.10 1.40 5.27
CA GLN A 449 -11.01 0.58 4.78
C GLN A 449 -11.56 -0.75 4.31
N ALA A 450 -11.13 -1.20 3.14
CA ALA A 450 -11.40 -2.57 2.70
C ALA A 450 -10.14 -3.19 2.12
N TYR A 451 -9.93 -4.46 2.46
CA TYR A 451 -8.87 -5.28 1.92
C TYR A 451 -9.40 -6.66 1.55
N PHE A 452 -8.88 -7.22 0.44
CA PHE A 452 -9.35 -8.49 -0.09
C PHE A 452 -8.19 -9.48 -0.15
N GLN A 453 -8.33 -10.56 0.61
CA GLN A 453 -7.39 -11.66 0.61
C GLN A 453 -7.82 -12.67 -0.46
N TYR A 454 -6.88 -13.02 -1.33
CA TYR A 454 -7.09 -13.98 -2.41
C TYR A 454 -6.21 -15.21 -2.23
N ASP A 455 -6.71 -16.36 -2.66
CA ASP A 455 -5.86 -17.51 -2.96
C ASP A 455 -5.03 -17.21 -4.23
N SER A 456 -3.84 -17.76 -4.34
CA SER A 456 -3.01 -17.69 -5.56
C SER A 456 -3.72 -18.25 -6.81
N LYS A 457 -4.75 -19.06 -6.63
CA LYS A 457 -5.65 -19.54 -7.70
C LYS A 457 -6.71 -18.49 -7.99
N LYS A 458 -6.72 -17.97 -9.23
CA LYS A 458 -7.68 -16.94 -9.65
C LYS A 458 -9.15 -17.37 -9.63
N THR A 459 -9.44 -18.65 -9.80
CA THR A 459 -10.82 -19.18 -9.88
C THR A 459 -10.98 -20.37 -8.96
N GLY A 460 -12.05 -20.36 -8.14
CA GLY A 460 -12.38 -21.44 -7.23
C GLY A 460 -11.56 -21.49 -5.94
N GLY A 461 -10.71 -20.50 -5.68
CA GLY A 461 -10.00 -20.31 -4.41
C GLY A 461 -10.85 -19.61 -3.37
N VAL A 462 -10.45 -19.69 -2.10
CA VAL A 462 -11.09 -18.96 -1.01
C VAL A 462 -10.78 -17.47 -1.17
N THR A 463 -11.80 -16.63 -1.00
CA THR A 463 -11.62 -15.18 -0.86
C THR A 463 -12.13 -14.73 0.50
N ILE A 464 -11.39 -13.82 1.15
CA ILE A 464 -11.79 -13.24 2.41
C ILE A 464 -11.76 -11.72 2.27
N SER A 465 -12.92 -11.07 2.46
CA SER A 465 -13.02 -9.62 2.47
C SER A 465 -12.97 -9.12 3.91
N HIS A 466 -12.12 -8.12 4.17
CA HIS A 466 -11.96 -7.44 5.45
C HIS A 466 -12.42 -5.99 5.29
N LEU A 467 -13.47 -5.59 5.97
CA LEU A 467 -14.02 -4.24 5.94
C LEU A 467 -13.95 -3.61 7.32
N ARG A 468 -13.41 -2.39 7.40
CA ARG A 468 -13.44 -1.56 8.60
C ARG A 468 -14.07 -0.22 8.27
N PHE A 469 -14.87 0.30 9.19
CA PHE A 469 -15.42 1.65 9.10
C PHE A 469 -15.70 2.21 10.50
N GLY A 470 -15.54 3.52 10.65
CA GLY A 470 -15.69 4.21 11.92
C GLY A 470 -15.47 5.71 11.82
N ASP A 471 -15.69 6.41 12.92
CA ASP A 471 -15.59 7.88 12.95
C ASP A 471 -14.13 8.36 13.07
N LYS A 472 -13.23 7.51 13.58
CA LYS A 472 -11.80 7.79 13.71
C LYS A 472 -11.03 7.25 12.49
N GLN A 473 -9.84 7.82 12.24
CA GLN A 473 -8.94 7.33 11.21
C GLN A 473 -8.58 5.86 11.46
N ILE A 474 -8.58 5.06 10.41
CA ILE A 474 -8.26 3.63 10.46
C ILE A 474 -6.78 3.46 10.06
N LYS A 475 -5.98 2.93 10.99
CA LYS A 475 -4.54 2.66 10.84
C LYS A 475 -4.23 1.17 10.97
N SER A 476 -5.09 0.31 10.44
CA SER A 476 -5.09 -1.14 10.67
C SER A 476 -4.80 -1.92 9.38
N PRO A 477 -3.61 -1.81 8.76
CA PRO A 477 -3.27 -2.54 7.53
C PRO A 477 -2.89 -4.00 7.85
N TYR A 478 -3.75 -4.74 8.53
CA TYR A 478 -3.62 -6.15 8.87
C TYR A 478 -4.99 -6.84 8.81
N TYR A 479 -4.98 -8.18 8.77
CA TYR A 479 -6.22 -8.95 8.66
C TYR A 479 -7.08 -8.83 9.93
N ILE A 480 -8.39 -8.81 9.71
CA ILE A 480 -9.35 -8.90 10.82
C ILE A 480 -9.36 -10.34 11.33
N ASN A 481 -8.95 -10.53 12.59
CA ASN A 481 -8.99 -11.83 13.24
C ASN A 481 -10.31 -12.05 13.98
N LYS A 482 -10.83 -11.00 14.63
CA LYS A 482 -12.12 -10.99 15.34
C LYS A 482 -12.97 -9.85 14.80
N ALA A 483 -14.17 -10.16 14.32
CA ALA A 483 -15.07 -9.22 13.68
C ALA A 483 -16.41 -9.09 14.41
N ASP A 484 -17.02 -7.92 14.31
CA ASP A 484 -18.38 -7.66 14.81
C ASP A 484 -19.43 -8.37 13.95
N PHE A 485 -19.13 -8.52 12.65
CA PHE A 485 -19.97 -9.20 11.67
C PHE A 485 -19.13 -10.16 10.83
N VAL A 486 -19.51 -11.43 10.76
CA VAL A 486 -18.90 -12.44 9.90
C VAL A 486 -19.95 -13.07 9.01
N ALA A 487 -19.69 -13.14 7.71
CA ALA A 487 -20.56 -13.84 6.76
C ALA A 487 -19.81 -15.00 6.08
N CYS A 488 -20.47 -16.16 6.03
CA CYS A 488 -20.06 -17.31 5.23
C CYS A 488 -20.99 -17.44 4.02
N HIS A 489 -20.50 -17.07 2.84
CA HIS A 489 -21.28 -17.12 1.60
C HIS A 489 -21.33 -18.51 0.98
N VAL A 490 -20.42 -19.41 1.40
CA VAL A 490 -20.22 -20.75 0.84
C VAL A 490 -20.44 -21.82 1.91
N PRO A 491 -21.60 -22.49 1.95
CA PRO A 491 -21.91 -23.45 3.01
C PRO A 491 -20.91 -24.60 3.12
N ALA A 492 -20.28 -24.99 2.00
CA ALA A 492 -19.26 -26.02 1.97
C ALA A 492 -18.04 -25.72 2.87
N TYR A 493 -17.78 -24.48 3.26
CA TYR A 493 -16.69 -24.15 4.19
C TYR A 493 -16.99 -24.64 5.61
N ILE A 494 -18.26 -24.63 6.02
CA ILE A 494 -18.68 -25.21 7.31
C ILE A 494 -18.48 -26.72 7.29
N THR A 495 -18.95 -27.42 6.25
CA THR A 495 -18.81 -28.88 6.15
C THR A 495 -17.36 -29.35 5.99
N LYS A 496 -16.47 -28.48 5.49
CA LYS A 496 -15.03 -28.73 5.41
C LYS A 496 -14.28 -28.39 6.70
N GLY A 497 -14.96 -27.95 7.75
CA GLY A 497 -14.38 -27.66 9.05
C GLY A 497 -13.57 -26.36 9.15
N PHE A 498 -13.82 -25.37 8.26
CA PHE A 498 -13.22 -24.04 8.43
C PHE A 498 -13.75 -23.39 9.73
N PRO A 499 -12.87 -22.84 10.59
CA PRO A 499 -13.26 -22.33 11.91
C PRO A 499 -13.87 -20.91 11.86
N ILE A 500 -14.71 -20.63 10.87
CA ILE A 500 -15.22 -19.27 10.52
C ILE A 500 -16.00 -18.65 11.69
N VAL A 501 -16.79 -19.46 12.41
CA VAL A 501 -17.57 -19.00 13.56
C VAL A 501 -16.68 -18.38 14.64
N ARG A 502 -15.44 -18.86 14.77
CA ARG A 502 -14.48 -18.36 15.77
C ARG A 502 -13.92 -16.98 15.44
N ASP A 503 -14.14 -16.48 14.21
CA ASP A 503 -13.78 -15.12 13.82
C ASP A 503 -14.73 -14.06 14.41
N VAL A 504 -15.89 -14.47 14.94
CA VAL A 504 -16.89 -13.54 15.49
C VAL A 504 -16.50 -13.10 16.90
N LYS A 505 -16.56 -11.81 17.19
CA LYS A 505 -16.43 -11.26 18.55
C LYS A 505 -17.59 -11.72 19.45
N PRO A 506 -17.42 -11.84 20.78
CA PRO A 506 -18.54 -12.07 21.67
C PRO A 506 -19.69 -11.08 21.45
N GLY A 507 -20.92 -11.58 21.34
CA GLY A 507 -22.12 -10.79 21.03
C GLY A 507 -22.27 -10.37 19.56
N GLY A 508 -21.29 -10.70 18.71
CA GLY A 508 -21.31 -10.37 17.30
C GLY A 508 -22.26 -11.20 16.45
N VAL A 509 -22.34 -10.89 15.17
CA VAL A 509 -23.26 -11.51 14.21
C VAL A 509 -22.51 -12.52 13.32
N PHE A 510 -23.08 -13.71 13.16
CA PHE A 510 -22.69 -14.70 12.19
C PHE A 510 -23.83 -14.95 11.20
N LEU A 511 -23.59 -14.65 9.91
CA LEU A 511 -24.53 -14.91 8.81
C LEU A 511 -24.01 -16.06 7.95
N ILE A 512 -24.85 -17.06 7.69
CA ILE A 512 -24.53 -18.13 6.75
C ILE A 512 -25.54 -18.17 5.59
N ASN A 513 -25.03 -18.24 4.36
CA ASN A 513 -25.79 -18.52 3.17
C ASN A 513 -25.87 -20.04 2.97
N CYS A 514 -27.02 -20.63 3.20
CA CYS A 514 -27.24 -22.07 3.03
C CYS A 514 -28.71 -22.38 2.71
N GLN A 515 -28.93 -23.57 2.18
CA GLN A 515 -30.28 -24.11 1.91
C GLN A 515 -30.78 -24.98 3.08
N TRP A 516 -30.01 -25.09 4.16
CA TRP A 516 -30.31 -25.88 5.35
C TRP A 516 -31.38 -25.21 6.22
N ASP A 517 -32.14 -26.03 6.95
CA ASP A 517 -32.88 -25.56 8.10
C ASP A 517 -31.97 -25.53 9.38
N PHE A 518 -32.53 -25.10 10.50
CA PHE A 518 -31.74 -25.01 11.74
C PHE A 518 -31.26 -26.36 12.27
N ALA A 519 -32.02 -27.44 12.09
CA ALA A 519 -31.64 -28.78 12.52
C ALA A 519 -30.48 -29.32 11.66
N GLU A 520 -30.57 -29.08 10.36
CA GLU A 520 -29.50 -29.44 9.42
C GLU A 520 -28.22 -28.63 9.69
N LEU A 521 -28.33 -27.32 9.92
CA LEU A 521 -27.19 -26.47 10.28
C LEU A 521 -26.54 -26.96 11.59
N GLU A 522 -27.35 -27.29 12.59
CA GLU A 522 -26.83 -27.84 13.84
C GLU A 522 -26.04 -29.13 13.61
N HIS A 523 -26.50 -29.98 12.71
CA HIS A 523 -25.79 -31.21 12.33
C HIS A 523 -24.45 -30.91 11.64
N HIS A 524 -24.36 -29.88 10.80
CA HIS A 524 -23.15 -29.52 10.06
C HIS A 524 -22.13 -28.75 10.87
N LEU A 525 -22.53 -28.06 11.94
CA LEU A 525 -21.61 -27.36 12.83
C LEU A 525 -20.85 -28.34 13.74
N ASP A 526 -19.53 -28.19 13.83
CA ASP A 526 -18.72 -28.95 14.78
C ASP A 526 -19.03 -28.55 16.24
N ALA A 527 -18.73 -29.45 17.18
CA ALA A 527 -19.01 -29.26 18.59
C ALA A 527 -18.29 -28.02 19.21
N ALA A 528 -17.13 -27.64 18.69
CA ALA A 528 -16.38 -26.47 19.16
C ALA A 528 -17.04 -25.17 18.68
N SER A 529 -17.52 -25.14 17.44
CA SER A 529 -18.29 -24.00 16.89
C SER A 529 -19.61 -23.81 17.62
N LYS A 530 -20.36 -24.88 17.91
CA LYS A 530 -21.59 -24.81 18.72
C LYS A 530 -21.33 -24.22 20.11
N ARG A 531 -20.30 -24.74 20.83
CA ARG A 531 -19.90 -24.19 22.12
C ARG A 531 -19.48 -22.73 22.04
N TYR A 532 -18.76 -22.35 20.96
CA TYR A 532 -18.35 -20.96 20.78
C TYR A 532 -19.55 -20.03 20.62
N ILE A 533 -20.54 -20.40 19.78
CA ILE A 533 -21.78 -19.65 19.59
C ILE A 533 -22.50 -19.46 20.93
N ALA A 534 -22.71 -20.53 21.69
CA ALA A 534 -23.43 -20.48 22.94
C ALA A 534 -22.68 -19.65 24.01
N ASN A 535 -21.39 -19.91 24.21
CA ASN A 535 -20.60 -19.25 25.27
C ASN A 535 -20.33 -17.77 25.02
N ASN A 536 -20.38 -17.32 23.75
CA ASN A 536 -20.10 -15.95 23.36
C ASN A 536 -21.34 -15.16 22.90
N ASN A 537 -22.55 -15.71 23.10
CA ASN A 537 -23.81 -15.07 22.69
C ASN A 537 -23.80 -14.61 21.22
N ILE A 538 -23.28 -15.44 20.31
CA ILE A 538 -23.21 -15.11 18.89
C ILE A 538 -24.62 -15.10 18.30
N GLN A 539 -24.96 -14.02 17.61
CA GLN A 539 -26.24 -13.89 16.91
C GLN A 539 -26.14 -14.62 15.56
N LEU A 540 -26.72 -15.81 15.50
CA LEU A 540 -26.68 -16.68 14.31
C LEU A 540 -27.88 -16.40 13.40
N TYR A 541 -27.59 -16.06 12.13
CA TYR A 541 -28.57 -15.85 11.08
C TYR A 541 -28.31 -16.77 9.88
N MET A 542 -29.38 -17.20 9.24
CA MET A 542 -29.36 -18.00 8.03
C MET A 542 -30.12 -17.29 6.92
N ILE A 543 -29.66 -17.42 5.69
CA ILE A 543 -30.35 -16.96 4.49
C ILE A 543 -30.15 -17.98 3.37
N ASN A 544 -31.25 -18.30 2.66
CA ASN A 544 -31.19 -19.10 1.45
C ASN A 544 -31.16 -18.17 0.22
N ALA A 545 -30.05 -17.47 0.02
CA ALA A 545 -29.87 -16.59 -1.14
C ALA A 545 -29.81 -17.36 -2.48
N ILE A 546 -29.52 -18.65 -2.45
CA ILE A 546 -29.40 -19.49 -3.65
C ILE A 546 -30.78 -19.66 -4.31
N ASP A 547 -31.77 -20.06 -3.55
CA ASP A 547 -33.12 -20.27 -4.08
C ASP A 547 -33.82 -18.94 -4.34
N LEU A 548 -33.64 -17.93 -3.47
CA LEU A 548 -34.11 -16.57 -3.72
C LEU A 548 -33.59 -16.01 -5.05
N ALA A 549 -32.30 -16.20 -5.37
CA ALA A 549 -31.73 -15.74 -6.64
C ALA A 549 -32.35 -16.44 -7.85
N ARG A 550 -32.70 -17.74 -7.71
CA ARG A 550 -33.39 -18.49 -8.77
C ARG A 550 -34.81 -18.00 -8.97
N GLU A 551 -35.55 -17.80 -7.88
CA GLU A 551 -36.95 -17.33 -7.90
C GLU A 551 -37.10 -15.98 -8.59
N ILE A 552 -36.16 -15.03 -8.33
CA ILE A 552 -36.20 -13.69 -8.94
C ILE A 552 -35.45 -13.63 -10.30
N GLY A 553 -35.08 -14.76 -10.88
CA GLY A 553 -34.45 -14.81 -12.20
C GLY A 553 -32.96 -14.44 -12.27
N MET A 554 -32.29 -14.26 -11.13
CA MET A 554 -30.87 -13.93 -11.07
C MET A 554 -29.93 -15.13 -11.17
N GLY A 555 -30.46 -16.35 -11.25
CA GLY A 555 -29.72 -17.59 -11.44
C GLY A 555 -28.78 -17.89 -10.27
N LYS A 556 -27.46 -17.81 -10.48
CA LYS A 556 -26.44 -18.06 -9.43
C LYS A 556 -25.94 -16.80 -8.74
N ARG A 557 -26.50 -15.63 -9.04
CA ARG A 557 -26.01 -14.34 -8.53
C ARG A 557 -26.64 -14.03 -7.17
N THR A 558 -25.99 -14.46 -6.10
CA THR A 558 -26.46 -14.28 -4.71
C THR A 558 -25.88 -13.01 -4.04
N ASN A 559 -24.89 -12.40 -4.65
CA ASN A 559 -24.09 -11.34 -4.05
C ASN A 559 -24.88 -10.11 -3.60
N THR A 560 -25.86 -9.64 -4.41
CA THR A 560 -26.69 -8.47 -4.05
C THR A 560 -27.66 -8.80 -2.92
N ILE A 561 -28.19 -10.02 -2.88
CA ILE A 561 -29.07 -10.50 -1.80
C ILE A 561 -28.29 -10.53 -0.48
N LEU A 562 -27.08 -11.07 -0.50
CA LEU A 562 -26.21 -11.14 0.68
C LEU A 562 -25.74 -9.74 1.13
N GLN A 563 -25.53 -8.83 0.19
CA GLN A 563 -25.24 -7.42 0.49
C GLN A 563 -26.42 -6.74 1.21
N SER A 564 -27.67 -7.01 0.80
CA SER A 564 -28.85 -6.51 1.48
C SER A 564 -28.97 -7.05 2.91
N ALA A 565 -28.71 -8.35 3.09
CA ALA A 565 -28.66 -8.96 4.42
C ALA A 565 -27.59 -8.31 5.32
N PHE A 566 -26.41 -8.02 4.77
CA PHE A 566 -25.35 -7.32 5.49
C PHE A 566 -25.82 -5.95 6.00
N PHE A 567 -26.35 -5.09 5.14
CA PHE A 567 -26.81 -3.76 5.56
C PHE A 567 -27.94 -3.82 6.59
N THR A 568 -28.83 -4.81 6.47
CA THR A 568 -29.91 -5.02 7.43
C THR A 568 -29.40 -5.42 8.82
N LEU A 569 -28.44 -6.31 8.88
CA LEU A 569 -27.93 -6.86 10.14
C LEU A 569 -26.84 -5.98 10.78
N ALA A 570 -25.94 -5.41 9.98
CA ALA A 570 -24.85 -4.57 10.47
C ALA A 570 -25.30 -3.15 10.85
N LYS A 571 -26.49 -2.70 10.38
CA LYS A 571 -27.13 -1.42 10.74
C LYS A 571 -26.21 -0.19 10.59
N VAL A 572 -25.36 -0.20 9.57
CA VAL A 572 -24.35 0.85 9.33
C VAL A 572 -24.99 2.17 8.90
N ILE A 573 -26.04 2.05 8.07
CA ILE A 573 -26.86 3.15 7.55
C ILE A 573 -28.33 2.73 7.65
N PRO A 574 -29.29 3.69 7.65
CA PRO A 574 -30.71 3.36 7.61
C PRO A 574 -31.04 2.41 6.45
N GLN A 575 -31.89 1.42 6.70
CA GLN A 575 -32.17 0.35 5.74
C GLN A 575 -32.76 0.89 4.42
N GLU A 576 -33.61 1.90 4.47
CA GLU A 576 -34.21 2.52 3.28
C GLU A 576 -33.15 3.20 2.41
N ASP A 577 -32.19 3.87 3.03
CA ASP A 577 -31.05 4.48 2.35
C ASP A 577 -30.12 3.42 1.75
N ALA A 578 -29.84 2.35 2.47
CA ALA A 578 -29.05 1.24 1.95
C ALA A 578 -29.67 0.66 0.68
N ILE A 579 -30.98 0.39 0.70
CA ILE A 579 -31.71 -0.14 -0.46
C ILE A 579 -31.65 0.85 -1.63
N ARG A 580 -31.86 2.15 -1.38
CA ARG A 580 -31.77 3.19 -2.41
C ARG A 580 -30.38 3.20 -3.07
N TYR A 581 -29.32 3.28 -2.28
CA TYR A 581 -27.94 3.34 -2.79
C TYR A 581 -27.51 2.05 -3.49
N MET A 582 -27.96 0.88 -3.00
CA MET A 582 -27.73 -0.38 -3.69
C MET A 582 -28.40 -0.40 -5.07
N LYS A 583 -29.63 0.10 -5.19
CA LYS A 583 -30.34 0.22 -6.48
C LYS A 583 -29.61 1.17 -7.43
N GLU A 584 -29.15 2.33 -6.95
CA GLU A 584 -28.38 3.30 -7.75
C GLU A 584 -27.08 2.69 -8.28
N LYS A 585 -26.32 2.00 -7.43
CA LYS A 585 -25.07 1.33 -7.84
C LYS A 585 -25.33 0.15 -8.80
N ALA A 586 -26.37 -0.64 -8.58
CA ALA A 586 -26.78 -1.71 -9.50
C ALA A 586 -27.17 -1.14 -10.86
N THR A 587 -27.99 -0.10 -10.90
CA THR A 587 -28.39 0.59 -12.13
C THR A 587 -27.14 1.09 -12.88
N ALA A 588 -26.24 1.80 -12.22
CA ALA A 588 -24.99 2.29 -12.84
C ALA A 588 -24.13 1.15 -13.41
N SER A 589 -24.09 0.02 -12.73
CA SER A 589 -23.29 -1.15 -13.16
C SER A 589 -23.88 -1.89 -14.36
N TYR A 590 -25.21 -1.92 -14.47
CA TYR A 590 -25.93 -2.70 -15.48
C TYR A 590 -26.55 -1.86 -16.61
N LEU A 591 -26.50 -0.52 -16.52
CA LEU A 591 -27.10 0.39 -17.52
C LEU A 591 -26.68 0.08 -18.96
N LYS A 592 -25.42 -0.34 -19.16
CA LYS A 592 -24.91 -0.76 -20.48
C LYS A 592 -25.57 -2.03 -21.04
N LYS A 593 -26.28 -2.80 -20.21
CA LYS A 593 -26.97 -4.03 -20.60
C LYS A 593 -28.48 -3.84 -20.86
N GLY A 594 -28.99 -2.63 -20.64
CA GLY A 594 -30.40 -2.26 -20.79
C GLY A 594 -31.10 -2.08 -19.43
N GLN A 595 -32.19 -1.29 -19.44
CA GLN A 595 -33.00 -1.00 -18.23
C GLN A 595 -33.74 -2.23 -17.68
N ASP A 596 -34.01 -3.21 -18.52
CA ASP A 596 -34.77 -4.43 -18.15
C ASP A 596 -33.87 -5.46 -17.40
N VAL A 597 -32.57 -5.27 -17.34
CA VAL A 597 -31.61 -6.10 -16.61
C VAL A 597 -31.31 -5.53 -15.25
#